data_65b21d7a9386566b34f8a3beb79c6a7c
#
_entry.id   65b21d7a9386566b34f8a3beb79c6a7c
#
_cell.length_a   1.000
_cell.length_b   1.000
_cell.length_c   1.000
_cell.angle_alpha   90.00
_cell.angle_beta   90.00
_cell.angle_gamma   90.00
#
_symmetry.space_group_name_H-M   'P 1'
#
loop_
_entity.id
_entity.type
_entity.pdbx_description
1 polymer ?
#
loop_
_entity_poly.entity_id
_entity_poly.type
_entity_poly.pdbx_seq_one_letter_code
_entity_poly.pdbx_strand_id
1 'polypeptide(L)'
;MKNVLLIHGFNGKPKIFDYFKKELEMKDYNVIVPSFPTREEITVEGYFRVFDDYKNFFNDQLIVIAHSIGNPMFIKYISKNKYSIDKYISLAGFSKDYYNEGKDILNEKVKLTILDRNELQDITNLSNKRFSIFSRDDHVVPYDILESFSKEIESIPISIDKIGHMGNKSGLEELPEVIDIVLNK
;
A
#
# COMPACT_ATOMS: atom_id res chain seq x y z
N MET A 1 11.38 -16.39 11.09
CA MET A 1 10.15 -15.57 11.19
C MET A 1 10.08 -14.72 9.95
N LYS A 2 8.96 -14.75 9.20
CA LYS A 2 8.79 -13.88 8.02
C LYS A 2 8.39 -12.48 8.46
N ASN A 3 8.85 -11.47 7.70
CA ASN A 3 8.54 -10.08 7.99
C ASN A 3 7.36 -9.59 7.15
N VAL A 4 6.50 -8.79 7.76
CA VAL A 4 5.41 -8.07 7.10
C VAL A 4 5.56 -6.58 7.39
N LEU A 5 5.66 -5.77 6.34
CA LEU A 5 5.76 -4.31 6.42
C LEU A 5 4.42 -3.69 6.09
N LEU A 6 3.85 -2.92 7.01
CA LEU A 6 2.61 -2.17 6.83
C LEU A 6 2.92 -0.70 6.55
N ILE A 7 2.47 -0.20 5.40
CA ILE A 7 2.75 1.17 4.93
C ILE A 7 1.45 1.96 4.88
N HIS A 8 1.31 2.94 5.75
CA HIS A 8 0.09 3.75 5.81
C HIS A 8 0.05 4.88 4.76
N GLY A 9 -1.14 5.42 4.59
CA GLY A 9 -1.41 6.50 3.64
C GLY A 9 -1.43 7.89 4.26
N PHE A 10 -2.15 8.83 3.58
CA PHE A 10 -2.18 10.28 3.82
C PHE A 10 -2.50 10.69 5.27
N ASN A 11 -3.44 10.03 5.93
CA ASN A 11 -3.90 10.38 7.27
C ASN A 11 -3.23 9.56 8.40
N GLY A 12 -2.14 8.85 8.12
CA GLY A 12 -1.47 7.99 9.09
C GLY A 12 -2.05 6.57 9.14
N LYS A 13 -1.71 5.84 10.19
CA LYS A 13 -2.05 4.43 10.37
C LYS A 13 -3.58 4.22 10.47
N PRO A 14 -4.21 3.46 9.56
CA PRO A 14 -5.61 3.09 9.69
C PRO A 14 -5.80 2.01 10.79
N LYS A 15 -6.97 2.00 11.45
CA LYS A 15 -7.30 1.02 12.51
C LYS A 15 -7.15 -0.44 12.04
N ILE A 16 -7.45 -0.72 10.78
CA ILE A 16 -7.33 -2.06 10.20
C ILE A 16 -5.90 -2.63 10.34
N PHE A 17 -4.87 -1.78 10.46
CA PHE A 17 -3.49 -2.25 10.68
C PHE A 17 -3.29 -2.87 12.06
N ASP A 18 -4.07 -2.48 13.06
CA ASP A 18 -4.03 -3.13 14.39
C ASP A 18 -4.59 -4.56 14.31
N TYR A 19 -5.63 -4.78 13.50
CA TYR A 19 -6.13 -6.11 13.17
C TYR A 19 -5.07 -6.96 12.45
N PHE A 20 -4.47 -6.44 11.37
CA PHE A 20 -3.44 -7.18 10.64
C PHE A 20 -2.26 -7.54 11.56
N LYS A 21 -1.80 -6.58 12.36
CA LYS A 21 -0.69 -6.81 13.29
C LYS A 21 -1.02 -7.93 14.26
N LYS A 22 -2.17 -7.87 14.94
CA LYS A 22 -2.61 -8.87 15.91
C LYS A 22 -2.69 -10.27 15.27
N GLU A 23 -3.43 -10.39 14.16
CA GLU A 23 -3.67 -11.69 13.50
C GLU A 23 -2.39 -12.32 12.96
N LEU A 24 -1.48 -11.52 12.40
CA LEU A 24 -0.24 -12.03 11.83
C LEU A 24 0.80 -12.36 12.91
N GLU A 25 0.90 -11.56 13.98
CA GLU A 25 1.80 -11.88 15.11
C GLU A 25 1.38 -13.20 15.81
N MET A 26 0.08 -13.51 15.90
CA MET A 26 -0.41 -14.81 16.37
C MET A 26 -0.04 -15.99 15.45
N LYS A 27 0.46 -15.73 14.25
CA LYS A 27 0.93 -16.70 13.26
C LYS A 27 2.43 -16.66 13.04
N ASP A 28 3.17 -16.16 14.03
CA ASP A 28 4.63 -16.08 14.05
C ASP A 28 5.24 -15.20 12.92
N TYR A 29 4.51 -14.16 12.46
CA TYR A 29 5.08 -13.12 11.61
C TYR A 29 5.62 -11.96 12.47
N ASN A 30 6.74 -11.38 12.05
CA ASN A 30 7.22 -10.11 12.59
C ASN A 30 6.57 -8.95 11.82
N VAL A 31 5.66 -8.21 12.46
CA VAL A 31 4.91 -7.13 11.81
C VAL A 31 5.50 -5.77 12.13
N ILE A 32 5.99 -5.10 11.11
CA ILE A 32 6.66 -3.81 11.16
C ILE A 32 5.68 -2.73 10.70
N VAL A 33 5.45 -1.72 11.54
CA VAL A 33 4.51 -0.62 11.26
C VAL A 33 5.22 0.72 11.46
N PRO A 34 6.00 1.20 10.49
CA PRO A 34 6.70 2.47 10.60
C PRO A 34 5.73 3.66 10.63
N SER A 35 6.18 4.77 11.21
CA SER A 35 5.50 6.07 11.13
C SER A 35 6.05 6.85 9.95
N PHE A 36 5.26 7.03 8.90
CA PHE A 36 5.58 7.86 7.75
C PHE A 36 5.07 9.29 7.92
N PRO A 37 5.63 10.27 7.20
CA PRO A 37 5.07 11.62 7.12
C PRO A 37 3.59 11.59 6.69
N THR A 38 2.79 12.51 7.23
CA THR A 38 1.35 12.60 6.96
C THR A 38 0.98 13.99 6.45
N ARG A 39 -0.11 14.07 5.70
CA ARG A 39 -0.71 15.32 5.22
C ARG A 39 0.31 16.25 4.54
N GLU A 40 0.49 17.46 5.09
CA GLU A 40 1.39 18.50 4.57
C GLU A 40 2.86 18.05 4.56
N GLU A 41 3.26 17.20 5.51
CA GLU A 41 4.64 16.72 5.66
C GLU A 41 5.04 15.66 4.62
N ILE A 42 4.08 15.15 3.84
CA ILE A 42 4.35 14.12 2.83
C ILE A 42 5.29 14.65 1.75
N THR A 43 6.43 14.00 1.63
CA THR A 43 7.39 14.14 0.54
C THR A 43 7.95 12.77 0.16
N VAL A 44 8.45 12.62 -1.05
CA VAL A 44 9.11 11.38 -1.50
C VAL A 44 10.33 11.09 -0.63
N GLU A 45 11.15 12.10 -0.35
CA GLU A 45 12.35 11.99 0.48
C GLU A 45 12.02 11.64 1.94
N GLY A 46 10.89 12.15 2.45
CA GLY A 46 10.41 11.82 3.79
C GLY A 46 10.07 10.34 3.93
N TYR A 47 9.34 9.78 2.95
CA TYR A 47 9.06 8.35 2.89
C TYR A 47 10.33 7.52 2.71
N PHE A 48 11.25 7.95 1.85
CA PHE A 48 12.50 7.23 1.59
C PHE A 48 13.38 7.13 2.84
N ARG A 49 13.50 8.20 3.62
CA ARG A 49 14.23 8.17 4.91
C ARG A 49 13.66 7.12 5.85
N VAL A 50 12.32 7.03 5.97
CA VAL A 50 11.70 6.00 6.81
C VAL A 50 12.00 4.61 6.26
N PHE A 51 11.89 4.38 4.95
CA PHE A 51 12.25 3.08 4.36
C PHE A 51 13.72 2.72 4.59
N ASP A 52 14.63 3.69 4.51
CA ASP A 52 16.06 3.46 4.75
C ASP A 52 16.35 2.96 6.18
N ASP A 53 15.59 3.39 7.19
CA ASP A 53 15.69 2.88 8.56
C ASP A 53 15.33 1.38 8.66
N TYR A 54 14.53 0.89 7.72
CA TYR A 54 14.06 -0.51 7.67
C TYR A 54 14.68 -1.32 6.52
N LYS A 55 15.66 -0.79 5.79
CA LYS A 55 16.24 -1.44 4.60
C LYS A 55 16.75 -2.86 4.82
N ASN A 56 17.18 -3.21 6.03
CA ASN A 56 17.68 -4.54 6.37
C ASN A 56 16.59 -5.64 6.31
N PHE A 57 15.30 -5.25 6.26
CA PHE A 57 14.19 -6.18 6.10
C PHE A 57 13.83 -6.45 4.62
N PHE A 58 14.36 -5.64 3.69
CA PHE A 58 14.06 -5.78 2.26
C PHE A 58 14.83 -6.95 1.66
N ASN A 59 14.11 -8.04 1.43
CA ASN A 59 14.62 -9.27 0.83
C ASN A 59 13.45 -10.06 0.20
N ASP A 60 13.75 -11.13 -0.52
CA ASP A 60 12.82 -12.01 -1.24
C ASP A 60 11.80 -12.76 -0.37
N GLN A 61 11.81 -12.58 0.94
CA GLN A 61 10.83 -13.13 1.89
C GLN A 61 9.91 -12.06 2.51
N LEU A 62 10.17 -10.76 2.26
CA LEU A 62 9.37 -9.67 2.79
C LEU A 62 7.98 -9.66 2.15
N ILE A 63 6.94 -9.53 2.97
CA ILE A 63 5.58 -9.25 2.54
C ILE A 63 5.28 -7.79 2.84
N VAL A 64 4.74 -7.07 1.86
CA VAL A 64 4.40 -5.66 2.00
C VAL A 64 2.89 -5.47 1.83
N ILE A 65 2.27 -4.77 2.76
CA ILE A 65 0.88 -4.32 2.70
C ILE A 65 0.90 -2.79 2.72
N ALA A 66 0.52 -2.17 1.61
CA ALA A 66 0.55 -0.72 1.47
C ALA A 66 -0.86 -0.16 1.25
N HIS A 67 -1.19 0.95 1.92
CA HIS A 67 -2.49 1.62 1.85
C HIS A 67 -2.38 2.98 1.18
N SER A 68 -3.29 3.24 0.22
CA SER A 68 -3.47 4.55 -0.41
C SER A 68 -2.15 5.12 -0.98
N ILE A 69 -1.77 6.35 -0.64
CA ILE A 69 -0.53 7.02 -1.07
C ILE A 69 0.75 6.23 -0.69
N GLY A 70 0.68 5.35 0.30
CA GLY A 70 1.77 4.45 0.65
C GLY A 70 2.15 3.50 -0.48
N ASN A 71 1.21 3.16 -1.37
CA ASN A 71 1.46 2.29 -2.52
C ASN A 71 2.47 2.90 -3.51
N PRO A 72 2.20 4.07 -4.12
CA PRO A 72 3.16 4.65 -5.06
C PRO A 72 4.47 5.05 -4.39
N MET A 73 4.47 5.50 -3.13
CA MET A 73 5.71 5.81 -2.40
C MET A 73 6.61 4.58 -2.23
N PHE A 74 6.01 3.43 -1.91
CA PHE A 74 6.74 2.18 -1.82
C PHE A 74 7.29 1.73 -3.18
N ILE A 75 6.48 1.79 -4.24
CA ILE A 75 6.90 1.40 -5.58
C ILE A 75 8.10 2.25 -6.05
N LYS A 76 8.05 3.57 -5.86
CA LYS A 76 9.19 4.47 -6.13
C LYS A 76 10.45 4.04 -5.40
N TYR A 77 10.32 3.67 -4.11
CA TYR A 77 11.47 3.27 -3.30
C TYR A 77 12.10 1.97 -3.78
N ILE A 78 11.31 0.92 -4.01
CA ILE A 78 11.87 -0.35 -4.47
C ILE A 78 12.40 -0.29 -5.90
N SER A 79 11.76 0.50 -6.77
CA SER A 79 12.25 0.75 -8.12
C SER A 79 13.64 1.41 -8.10
N LYS A 80 13.82 2.43 -7.27
CA LYS A 80 15.11 3.11 -7.12
C LYS A 80 16.22 2.18 -6.60
N ASN A 81 15.91 1.33 -5.62
CA ASN A 81 16.91 0.52 -4.91
C ASN A 81 17.00 -0.92 -5.41
N LYS A 82 16.08 -1.35 -6.28
CA LYS A 82 16.00 -2.70 -6.88
C LYS A 82 15.91 -3.84 -5.84
N TYR A 83 15.19 -3.60 -4.74
CA TYR A 83 14.91 -4.63 -3.75
C TYR A 83 13.82 -5.60 -4.24
N SER A 84 14.06 -6.90 -4.11
CA SER A 84 13.04 -7.93 -4.34
C SER A 84 12.23 -8.20 -3.09
N ILE A 85 10.96 -8.58 -3.25
CA ILE A 85 10.04 -8.95 -2.15
C ILE A 85 9.23 -10.19 -2.52
N ASP A 86 8.69 -10.90 -1.53
CA ASP A 86 7.83 -12.08 -1.74
C ASP A 86 6.44 -11.67 -2.26
N LYS A 87 5.75 -10.82 -1.49
CA LYS A 87 4.39 -10.40 -1.82
C LYS A 87 4.21 -8.90 -1.70
N TYR A 88 3.45 -8.37 -2.61
CA TYR A 88 2.94 -7.01 -2.56
C TYR A 88 1.41 -7.03 -2.52
N ILE A 89 0.84 -6.48 -1.44
CA ILE A 89 -0.61 -6.38 -1.23
C ILE A 89 -0.97 -4.90 -1.17
N SER A 90 -1.65 -4.43 -2.21
CA SER A 90 -2.13 -3.07 -2.32
C SER A 90 -3.53 -2.92 -1.75
N LEU A 91 -3.74 -1.98 -0.87
CA LEU A 91 -5.04 -1.54 -0.38
C LEU A 91 -5.33 -0.15 -0.94
N ALA A 92 -6.35 -0.01 -1.77
CA ALA A 92 -6.73 1.24 -2.44
C ALA A 92 -5.54 1.96 -3.12
N GLY A 93 -4.72 1.20 -3.86
CA GLY A 93 -3.53 1.72 -4.56
C GLY A 93 -3.88 2.44 -5.85
N PHE A 94 -2.97 3.32 -6.29
CA PHE A 94 -3.09 4.09 -7.54
C PHE A 94 -1.71 4.46 -8.09
N SER A 95 -1.67 4.83 -9.37
CA SER A 95 -0.44 5.19 -10.11
C SER A 95 -0.53 6.56 -10.78
N LYS A 96 -1.76 7.10 -10.92
CA LYS A 96 -2.09 8.33 -11.65
C LYS A 96 -2.67 9.36 -10.71
N ASP A 97 -2.63 10.62 -11.12
CA ASP A 97 -3.34 11.68 -10.43
C ASP A 97 -4.87 11.54 -10.58
N TYR A 98 -5.56 12.05 -9.60
CA TYR A 98 -7.01 12.20 -9.56
C TYR A 98 -7.35 13.40 -8.68
N TYR A 99 -8.54 13.94 -8.87
CA TYR A 99 -8.97 15.14 -8.18
C TYR A 99 -10.09 14.85 -7.19
N ASN A 100 -9.99 15.40 -5.98
CA ASN A 100 -11.03 15.41 -4.96
C ASN A 100 -11.43 16.84 -4.65
N GLU A 101 -12.69 17.19 -4.83
CA GLU A 101 -13.22 18.51 -4.49
C GLU A 101 -13.03 18.80 -3.01
N GLY A 102 -12.52 20.01 -2.69
CA GLY A 102 -12.29 20.45 -1.30
C GLY A 102 -11.14 19.74 -0.56
N LYS A 103 -10.27 19.00 -1.26
CA LYS A 103 -9.12 18.30 -0.66
C LYS A 103 -7.79 18.73 -1.29
N ASP A 104 -7.51 20.04 -1.30
CA ASP A 104 -6.37 20.63 -2.01
C ASP A 104 -5.02 20.03 -1.61
N ILE A 105 -4.79 19.83 -0.30
CA ILE A 105 -3.55 19.22 0.20
C ILE A 105 -3.40 17.78 -0.32
N LEU A 106 -4.47 16.98 -0.27
CA LEU A 106 -4.44 15.62 -0.81
C LEU A 106 -4.13 15.63 -2.31
N ASN A 107 -4.81 16.50 -3.07
CA ASN A 107 -4.62 16.63 -4.51
C ASN A 107 -3.17 17.02 -4.87
N GLU A 108 -2.56 17.93 -4.08
CA GLU A 108 -1.13 18.28 -4.23
C GLU A 108 -0.23 17.06 -3.99
N LYS A 109 -0.49 16.30 -2.91
CA LYS A 109 0.35 15.15 -2.57
C LYS A 109 0.19 13.98 -3.53
N VAL A 110 -0.99 13.77 -4.09
CA VAL A 110 -1.22 12.77 -5.14
C VAL A 110 -0.33 13.03 -6.37
N LYS A 111 -0.15 14.28 -6.78
CA LYS A 111 0.74 14.63 -7.91
C LYS A 111 2.20 14.21 -7.71
N LEU A 112 2.69 14.20 -6.44
CA LEU A 112 4.05 13.73 -6.12
C LEU A 112 4.24 12.22 -6.32
N THR A 113 3.14 11.49 -6.42
CA THR A 113 3.14 10.02 -6.38
C THR A 113 2.85 9.36 -7.72
N ILE A 114 2.70 10.14 -8.79
CA ILE A 114 2.52 9.60 -10.14
C ILE A 114 3.68 8.67 -10.47
N LEU A 115 3.33 7.44 -10.89
CA LEU A 115 4.31 6.43 -11.27
C LEU A 115 4.59 6.47 -12.76
N ASP A 116 5.85 6.34 -13.12
CA ASP A 116 6.24 6.16 -14.51
C ASP A 116 6.18 4.67 -14.94
N ARG A 117 6.40 4.42 -16.24
CA ARG A 117 6.35 3.08 -16.81
C ARG A 117 7.43 2.15 -16.23
N ASN A 118 8.60 2.67 -15.90
CA ASN A 118 9.68 1.86 -15.35
C ASN A 118 9.38 1.45 -13.91
N GLU A 119 8.83 2.37 -13.11
CA GLU A 119 8.40 2.11 -11.74
C GLU A 119 7.31 1.03 -11.69
N LEU A 120 6.33 1.09 -12.61
CA LEU A 120 5.29 0.07 -12.76
C LEU A 120 5.85 -1.29 -13.21
N GLN A 121 6.81 -1.30 -14.13
CA GLN A 121 7.48 -2.53 -14.55
C GLN A 121 8.35 -3.12 -13.43
N ASP A 122 9.00 -2.26 -12.64
CA ASP A 122 9.86 -2.72 -11.54
C ASP A 122 9.05 -3.43 -10.44
N ILE A 123 7.89 -2.93 -10.02
CA ILE A 123 7.07 -3.67 -9.04
C ILE A 123 6.65 -5.05 -9.54
N THR A 124 6.43 -5.17 -10.85
CA THR A 124 6.10 -6.45 -11.50
C THR A 124 7.28 -7.43 -11.47
N ASN A 125 8.49 -6.92 -11.71
CA ASN A 125 9.72 -7.73 -11.75
C ASN A 125 10.28 -8.04 -10.36
N LEU A 126 10.12 -7.14 -9.39
CA LEU A 126 10.72 -7.22 -8.06
C LEU A 126 9.83 -7.87 -7.01
N SER A 127 8.57 -8.19 -7.33
CA SER A 127 7.66 -8.92 -6.44
C SER A 127 7.17 -10.22 -7.07
N ASN A 128 7.25 -11.33 -6.30
CA ASN A 128 6.83 -12.64 -6.81
C ASN A 128 5.31 -12.73 -7.00
N LYS A 129 4.54 -12.14 -6.06
CA LYS A 129 3.07 -12.12 -6.10
C LYS A 129 2.53 -10.74 -5.79
N ARG A 130 1.51 -10.32 -6.51
CA ARG A 130 0.85 -9.03 -6.34
C ARG A 130 -0.66 -9.21 -6.22
N PHE A 131 -1.26 -8.48 -5.26
CA PHE A 131 -2.69 -8.44 -5.02
C PHE A 131 -3.14 -6.99 -4.89
N SER A 132 -4.31 -6.66 -5.41
CA SER A 132 -4.92 -5.34 -5.25
C SER A 132 -6.32 -5.49 -4.69
N ILE A 133 -6.51 -4.96 -3.48
CA ILE A 133 -7.80 -4.94 -2.79
C ILE A 133 -8.36 -3.54 -2.85
N PHE A 134 -9.58 -3.41 -3.35
CA PHE A 134 -10.24 -2.12 -3.52
C PHE A 134 -11.76 -2.26 -3.50
N SER A 135 -12.46 -1.14 -3.37
CA SER A 135 -13.92 -1.11 -3.30
C SER A 135 -14.55 -0.18 -4.31
N ARG A 136 -15.75 -0.52 -4.80
CA ARG A 136 -16.51 0.35 -5.68
C ARG A 136 -17.03 1.60 -5.00
N ASP A 137 -17.21 1.56 -3.69
CA ASP A 137 -17.65 2.69 -2.88
C ASP A 137 -16.50 3.48 -2.25
N ASP A 138 -15.28 3.35 -2.78
CA ASP A 138 -14.16 4.21 -2.38
C ASP A 138 -14.47 5.67 -2.73
N HIS A 139 -14.58 6.49 -1.67
CA HIS A 139 -14.93 7.92 -1.79
C HIS A 139 -13.70 8.84 -1.89
N VAL A 140 -12.51 8.27 -2.02
CA VAL A 140 -11.23 8.99 -2.12
C VAL A 140 -10.57 8.76 -3.45
N VAL A 141 -10.39 7.52 -3.86
CA VAL A 141 -9.79 7.15 -5.14
C VAL A 141 -10.90 6.62 -6.07
N PRO A 142 -11.08 7.22 -7.26
CA PRO A 142 -12.05 6.73 -8.23
C PRO A 142 -11.83 5.25 -8.60
N TYR A 143 -12.92 4.50 -8.76
CA TYR A 143 -12.88 3.06 -9.01
C TYR A 143 -12.07 2.69 -10.26
N ASP A 144 -12.21 3.46 -11.34
CA ASP A 144 -11.47 3.25 -12.59
C ASP A 144 -9.96 3.42 -12.42
N ILE A 145 -9.53 4.32 -11.53
CA ILE A 145 -8.11 4.49 -11.16
C ILE A 145 -7.60 3.27 -10.38
N LEU A 146 -8.40 2.76 -9.42
CA LEU A 146 -8.06 1.56 -8.65
C LEU A 146 -7.94 0.32 -9.54
N GLU A 147 -8.90 0.14 -10.44
CA GLU A 147 -8.90 -0.98 -11.40
C GLU A 147 -7.75 -0.87 -12.40
N SER A 148 -7.47 0.35 -12.92
CA SER A 148 -6.34 0.60 -13.82
C SER A 148 -5.03 0.25 -13.15
N PHE A 149 -4.82 0.69 -11.90
CA PHE A 149 -3.61 0.38 -11.14
C PHE A 149 -3.40 -1.13 -10.97
N SER A 150 -4.45 -1.86 -10.62
CA SER A 150 -4.38 -3.33 -10.51
C SER A 150 -3.90 -4.00 -11.80
N LYS A 151 -4.36 -3.52 -12.95
CA LYS A 151 -3.94 -4.00 -14.27
C LYS A 151 -2.49 -3.62 -14.58
N GLU A 152 -2.10 -2.38 -14.28
CA GLU A 152 -0.77 -1.84 -14.56
C GLU A 152 0.35 -2.57 -13.81
N ILE A 153 0.08 -3.01 -12.58
CA ILE A 153 1.04 -3.80 -11.77
C ILE A 153 0.86 -5.32 -11.93
N GLU A 154 0.01 -5.76 -12.85
CA GLU A 154 -0.30 -7.18 -13.10
C GLU A 154 -0.66 -7.94 -11.81
N SER A 155 -1.48 -7.35 -10.96
CA SER A 155 -1.92 -7.94 -9.71
C SER A 155 -3.20 -8.76 -9.85
N ILE A 156 -3.44 -9.66 -8.90
CA ILE A 156 -4.73 -10.32 -8.74
C ILE A 156 -5.71 -9.32 -8.11
N PRO A 157 -6.76 -8.89 -8.83
CA PRO A 157 -7.73 -7.93 -8.30
C PRO A 157 -8.71 -8.61 -7.34
N ILE A 158 -8.99 -7.96 -6.22
CA ILE A 158 -10.00 -8.38 -5.24
C ILE A 158 -10.87 -7.16 -4.95
N SER A 159 -12.05 -7.12 -5.57
CA SER A 159 -13.03 -6.05 -5.35
C SER A 159 -13.99 -6.48 -4.25
N ILE A 160 -14.07 -5.70 -3.17
CA ILE A 160 -14.95 -5.96 -2.02
C ILE A 160 -15.84 -4.73 -1.83
N ASP A 161 -17.15 -4.94 -1.86
CA ASP A 161 -18.12 -3.86 -1.70
C ASP A 161 -18.22 -3.43 -0.22
N LYS A 162 -18.54 -2.16 0.01
CA LYS A 162 -18.81 -1.56 1.33
C LYS A 162 -17.64 -1.50 2.29
N ILE A 163 -16.40 -1.54 1.79
CA ILE A 163 -15.20 -1.32 2.61
C ILE A 163 -14.61 0.10 2.43
N GLY A 164 -15.18 0.89 1.52
CA GLY A 164 -14.76 2.28 1.25
C GLY A 164 -13.27 2.38 0.95
N HIS A 165 -12.63 3.46 1.43
CA HIS A 165 -11.19 3.68 1.26
C HIS A 165 -10.31 2.90 2.27
N MET A 166 -10.88 2.02 3.08
CA MET A 166 -10.19 1.23 4.12
C MET A 166 -9.38 2.09 5.13
N GLY A 167 -9.67 3.39 5.19
CA GLY A 167 -9.11 4.30 6.19
C GLY A 167 -9.99 4.38 7.45
N ASN A 168 -9.56 5.18 8.44
CA ASN A 168 -10.30 5.31 9.70
C ASN A 168 -11.76 5.77 9.56
N LYS A 169 -12.11 6.46 8.47
CA LYS A 169 -13.48 6.92 8.19
C LYS A 169 -14.39 5.83 7.62
N SER A 170 -13.84 4.73 7.11
CA SER A 170 -14.66 3.62 6.58
C SER A 170 -15.30 2.77 7.68
N GLY A 171 -14.83 2.90 8.92
CA GLY A 171 -15.29 2.05 10.04
C GLY A 171 -14.86 0.58 9.92
N LEU A 172 -14.00 0.25 8.96
CA LEU A 172 -13.52 -1.11 8.73
C LEU A 172 -12.56 -1.52 9.85
N GLU A 173 -12.89 -2.59 10.57
CA GLU A 173 -12.10 -3.09 11.68
C GLU A 173 -11.36 -4.39 11.35
N GLU A 174 -11.88 -5.19 10.41
CA GLU A 174 -11.34 -6.48 10.00
C GLU A 174 -11.36 -6.62 8.47
N LEU A 175 -10.36 -7.31 7.92
CA LEU A 175 -10.28 -7.66 6.50
C LEU A 175 -9.53 -9.00 6.38
N PRO A 176 -10.21 -10.12 6.63
CA PRO A 176 -9.61 -11.46 6.69
C PRO A 176 -8.98 -11.89 5.37
N GLU A 177 -9.43 -11.37 4.24
CA GLU A 177 -8.86 -11.64 2.92
C GLU A 177 -7.37 -11.31 2.86
N VAL A 178 -6.93 -10.24 3.54
CA VAL A 178 -5.49 -9.87 3.62
C VAL A 178 -4.72 -10.94 4.39
N ILE A 179 -5.28 -11.42 5.50
CA ILE A 179 -4.64 -12.47 6.31
C ILE A 179 -4.51 -13.75 5.50
N ASP A 180 -5.57 -14.17 4.79
CA ASP A 180 -5.56 -15.37 3.96
C ASP A 180 -4.53 -15.28 2.83
N ILE A 181 -4.38 -14.12 2.18
CA ILE A 181 -3.35 -13.87 1.18
C ILE A 181 -1.94 -14.02 1.79
N VAL A 182 -1.70 -13.42 2.96
CA VAL A 182 -0.41 -13.53 3.65
C VAL A 182 -0.08 -14.98 3.95
N LEU A 183 -1.07 -15.75 4.42
CA LEU A 183 -0.94 -17.18 4.80
C LEU A 183 -0.95 -18.16 3.60
N ASN A 184 -1.16 -17.71 2.36
CA ASN A 184 -1.34 -18.55 1.15
C ASN A 184 -2.54 -19.50 1.23
N LYS A 185 -3.65 -19.05 1.77
CA LYS A 185 -4.90 -19.83 1.81
C LYS A 185 -5.75 -19.60 0.57
#